data_8f039d8d5e53fc39e2323df09f53b34a
#
_entry.id   8f039d8d5e53fc39e2323df09f53b34a
#
_cell.length_a   1.000
_cell.length_b   1.000
_cell.length_c   1.000
_cell.angle_alpha   90.00
_cell.angle_beta   90.00
_cell.angle_gamma   90.00
#
_symmetry.space_group_name_H-M   'P 1'
#
loop_
_entity.id
_entity.type
_entity.pdbx_description
1 polymer ?
#
loop_
_entity_poly.entity_id
_entity_poly.type
_entity_poly.pdbx_seq_one_letter_code
_entity_poly.pdbx_strand_id
1 'polypeptide(L)'
;MALSNPHLAELAAEFGIATEFWDWKGRLTEISDDTVIAVLAAMEIDAGTPEAAEAAVAERQLRPWRRALPACTVMQQGAPREVRVHVPEGAWVNVWVRLEDGGTRELRQLPNDEPARLVDDELVGEASFELPSDLPTGYHRIGCRTAEWTAEASLIVSPHFLGFPPGMGEKRVWGYATQLYSVRSAD
;
A
#
# COMPACT_ATOMS: atom_id res chain seq x y z
N MET A 1 -13.67 -24.13 -8.70
CA MET A 1 -14.29 -23.47 -9.90
C MET A 1 -13.92 -22.02 -9.82
N ALA A 2 -13.34 -21.43 -10.88
CA ALA A 2 -13.03 -20.01 -10.86
C ALA A 2 -14.34 -19.21 -10.62
N LEU A 3 -14.25 -18.05 -9.97
CA LEU A 3 -15.40 -17.14 -9.82
C LEU A 3 -16.00 -16.85 -11.20
N SER A 4 -17.31 -16.72 -11.25
CA SER A 4 -18.03 -16.60 -12.52
C SER A 4 -17.80 -15.25 -13.23
N ASN A 5 -17.49 -14.20 -12.45
CA ASN A 5 -17.24 -12.85 -12.94
C ASN A 5 -15.74 -12.52 -12.83
N PRO A 6 -15.03 -12.15 -13.92
CA PRO A 6 -13.62 -11.80 -13.90
C PRO A 6 -13.31 -10.58 -13.03
N HIS A 7 -14.20 -9.57 -13.00
CA HIS A 7 -14.01 -8.39 -12.15
C HIS A 7 -14.16 -8.74 -10.66
N LEU A 8 -15.02 -9.70 -10.32
CA LEU A 8 -15.11 -10.20 -8.95
C LEU A 8 -13.83 -10.95 -8.53
N ALA A 9 -13.22 -11.71 -9.45
CA ALA A 9 -11.96 -12.38 -9.22
C ALA A 9 -10.80 -11.36 -9.04
N GLU A 10 -10.79 -10.29 -9.84
CA GLU A 10 -9.82 -9.21 -9.73
C GLU A 10 -9.96 -8.49 -8.38
N LEU A 11 -11.19 -8.13 -7.97
CA LEU A 11 -11.44 -7.53 -6.65
C LEU A 11 -11.01 -8.46 -5.52
N ALA A 12 -11.34 -9.75 -5.60
CA ALA A 12 -10.92 -10.73 -4.60
C ALA A 12 -9.39 -10.75 -4.45
N ALA A 13 -8.66 -10.78 -5.56
CA ALA A 13 -7.20 -10.76 -5.56
C ALA A 13 -6.63 -9.46 -4.97
N GLU A 14 -7.16 -8.30 -5.36
CA GLU A 14 -6.69 -6.99 -4.89
C GLU A 14 -6.97 -6.76 -3.39
N PHE A 15 -8.07 -7.28 -2.88
CA PHE A 15 -8.43 -7.18 -1.46
C PHE A 15 -7.92 -8.35 -0.60
N GLY A 16 -7.15 -9.28 -1.21
CA GLY A 16 -6.59 -10.42 -0.50
C GLY A 16 -7.63 -11.40 0.01
N ILE A 17 -8.79 -11.47 -0.67
CA ILE A 17 -9.85 -12.42 -0.36
C ILE A 17 -9.47 -13.76 -0.99
N ALA A 18 -9.27 -14.78 -0.15
CA ALA A 18 -8.99 -16.13 -0.63
C ALA A 18 -10.23 -16.68 -1.36
N THR A 19 -10.04 -17.18 -2.58
CA THR A 19 -11.10 -17.81 -3.37
C THR A 19 -11.13 -19.32 -3.22
N GLU A 20 -10.12 -19.90 -2.54
CA GLU A 20 -10.02 -21.29 -2.19
C GLU A 20 -9.20 -21.48 -0.91
N PHE A 21 -9.41 -22.56 -0.19
CA PHE A 21 -8.61 -22.93 0.99
C PHE A 21 -8.64 -24.45 1.20
N TRP A 22 -7.63 -24.95 1.91
CA TRP A 22 -7.58 -26.33 2.36
C TRP A 22 -8.30 -26.48 3.70
N ASP A 23 -9.34 -27.35 3.74
CA ASP A 23 -10.05 -27.63 4.97
C ASP A 23 -9.17 -28.47 5.95
N TRP A 24 -9.64 -28.62 7.17
CA TRP A 24 -8.95 -29.39 8.21
C TRP A 24 -8.82 -30.92 7.89
N LYS A 25 -9.51 -31.40 6.87
CA LYS A 25 -9.41 -32.76 6.34
C LYS A 25 -8.46 -32.85 5.14
N GLY A 26 -7.82 -31.75 4.76
CA GLY A 26 -6.94 -31.68 3.60
C GLY A 26 -7.69 -31.71 2.25
N ARG A 27 -8.93 -31.21 2.20
CA ARG A 27 -9.71 -31.06 0.96
C ARG A 27 -9.69 -29.60 0.52
N LEU A 28 -9.41 -29.38 -0.76
CA LEU A 28 -9.52 -28.05 -1.36
C LEU A 28 -11.01 -27.65 -1.40
N THR A 29 -11.31 -26.53 -0.82
CA THR A 29 -12.65 -25.94 -0.75
C THR A 29 -12.66 -24.63 -1.48
N GLU A 30 -13.54 -24.46 -2.44
CA GLU A 30 -13.73 -23.22 -3.19
C GLU A 30 -14.74 -22.32 -2.49
N ILE A 31 -14.51 -21.01 -2.60
CA ILE A 31 -15.39 -19.97 -2.07
C ILE A 31 -16.38 -19.57 -3.19
N SER A 32 -17.66 -19.43 -2.84
CA SER A 32 -18.67 -19.00 -3.80
C SER A 32 -18.61 -17.50 -4.08
N ASP A 33 -19.11 -17.09 -5.24
CA ASP A 33 -19.27 -15.68 -5.62
C ASP A 33 -20.04 -14.90 -4.55
N ASP A 34 -21.14 -15.46 -4.02
CA ASP A 34 -21.95 -14.82 -2.97
C ASP A 34 -21.14 -14.53 -1.71
N THR A 35 -20.22 -15.43 -1.35
CA THR A 35 -19.35 -15.22 -0.18
C THR A 35 -18.36 -14.08 -0.44
N VAL A 36 -17.74 -14.02 -1.63
CA VAL A 36 -16.82 -12.94 -2.01
C VAL A 36 -17.57 -11.60 -2.04
N ILE A 37 -18.77 -11.58 -2.64
CA ILE A 37 -19.64 -10.39 -2.66
C ILE A 37 -19.98 -9.93 -1.24
N ALA A 38 -20.35 -10.85 -0.33
CA ALA A 38 -20.65 -10.51 1.05
C ALA A 38 -19.45 -9.95 1.81
N VAL A 39 -18.23 -10.47 1.56
CA VAL A 39 -16.98 -9.94 2.15
C VAL A 39 -16.70 -8.55 1.62
N LEU A 40 -16.80 -8.32 0.31
CA LEU A 40 -16.63 -7.00 -0.31
C LEU A 40 -17.65 -6.00 0.22
N ALA A 41 -18.93 -6.40 0.35
CA ALA A 41 -19.97 -5.55 0.93
C ALA A 41 -19.68 -5.17 2.39
N ALA A 42 -19.10 -6.08 3.19
CA ALA A 42 -18.64 -5.78 4.55
C ALA A 42 -17.47 -4.78 4.59
N MET A 43 -16.74 -4.63 3.47
CA MET A 43 -15.70 -3.62 3.25
C MET A 43 -16.23 -2.35 2.56
N GLU A 44 -17.55 -2.19 2.48
CA GLU A 44 -18.25 -1.07 1.82
C GLU A 44 -18.00 -1.01 0.29
N ILE A 45 -17.76 -2.16 -0.35
CA ILE A 45 -17.55 -2.29 -1.79
C ILE A 45 -18.74 -3.02 -2.40
N ASP A 46 -19.48 -2.35 -3.28
CA ASP A 46 -20.55 -2.96 -4.03
C ASP A 46 -20.00 -3.76 -5.22
N ALA A 47 -20.22 -5.05 -5.22
CA ALA A 47 -19.88 -5.98 -6.30
C ALA A 47 -21.04 -6.97 -6.56
N GLY A 48 -22.25 -6.61 -6.17
CA GLY A 48 -23.43 -7.48 -6.24
C GLY A 48 -23.93 -7.79 -7.65
N THR A 49 -23.52 -7.00 -8.65
CA THR A 49 -23.79 -7.28 -10.07
C THR A 49 -22.50 -7.20 -10.89
N PRO A 50 -22.46 -7.77 -12.11
CA PRO A 50 -21.29 -7.64 -12.98
C PRO A 50 -20.88 -6.18 -13.23
N GLU A 51 -21.84 -5.30 -13.44
CA GLU A 51 -21.61 -3.86 -13.69
C GLU A 51 -21.08 -3.16 -12.44
N ALA A 52 -21.59 -3.50 -11.25
CA ALA A 52 -21.10 -2.95 -9.99
C ALA A 52 -19.65 -3.42 -9.73
N ALA A 53 -19.34 -4.69 -10.00
CA ALA A 53 -17.97 -5.20 -9.87
C ALA A 53 -17.00 -4.51 -10.84
N GLU A 54 -17.40 -4.28 -12.10
CA GLU A 54 -16.61 -3.53 -13.08
C GLU A 54 -16.36 -2.09 -12.60
N ALA A 55 -17.40 -1.41 -12.13
CA ALA A 55 -17.31 -0.06 -11.58
C ALA A 55 -16.38 0.00 -10.35
N ALA A 56 -16.45 -1.00 -9.47
CA ALA A 56 -15.59 -1.10 -8.29
C ALA A 56 -14.12 -1.31 -8.67
N VAL A 57 -13.82 -2.11 -9.69
CA VAL A 57 -12.46 -2.25 -10.25
C VAL A 57 -11.95 -0.91 -10.79
N ALA A 58 -12.75 -0.24 -11.62
CA ALA A 58 -12.39 1.06 -12.18
C ALA A 58 -12.12 2.10 -11.09
N GLU A 59 -12.99 2.18 -10.09
CA GLU A 59 -12.82 3.05 -8.92
C GLU A 59 -11.53 2.74 -8.15
N ARG A 60 -11.23 1.46 -7.97
CA ARG A 60 -10.01 1.00 -7.29
C ARG A 60 -8.76 1.42 -8.03
N GLN A 61 -8.77 1.32 -9.37
CA GLN A 61 -7.65 1.72 -10.22
C GLN A 61 -7.44 3.25 -10.25
N LEU A 62 -8.50 4.05 -10.13
CA LEU A 62 -8.43 5.50 -10.08
C LEU A 62 -8.08 6.05 -8.70
N ARG A 63 -8.35 5.31 -7.63
CA ARG A 63 -8.13 5.77 -6.26
C ARG A 63 -6.71 6.28 -5.96
N PRO A 64 -5.62 5.63 -6.42
CA PRO A 64 -4.25 6.16 -6.25
C PRO A 64 -4.07 7.51 -6.96
N TRP A 65 -4.70 7.71 -8.11
CA TRP A 65 -4.57 8.89 -8.95
C TRP A 65 -5.23 10.15 -8.36
N ARG A 66 -6.16 9.99 -7.41
CA ARG A 66 -6.76 11.10 -6.66
C ARG A 66 -5.86 11.66 -5.57
N ARG A 67 -4.67 11.14 -5.42
CA ARG A 67 -3.71 11.58 -4.41
C ARG A 67 -2.39 11.92 -5.07
N ALA A 68 -1.84 13.07 -4.74
CA ALA A 68 -0.51 13.43 -5.24
C ALA A 68 0.58 12.43 -4.82
N LEU A 69 0.47 11.87 -3.62
CA LEU A 69 1.44 10.92 -3.06
C LEU A 69 0.71 9.69 -2.47
N PRO A 70 1.33 8.51 -2.47
CA PRO A 70 0.89 7.38 -1.66
C PRO A 70 0.75 7.80 -0.19
N ALA A 71 -0.26 7.30 0.52
CA ALA A 71 -0.48 7.65 1.92
C ALA A 71 0.73 7.34 2.82
N CYS A 72 1.43 6.24 2.50
CA CYS A 72 2.67 5.84 3.15
C CYS A 72 3.52 5.05 2.14
N THR A 73 4.80 5.33 2.11
CA THR A 73 5.79 4.54 1.38
C THR A 73 6.70 3.85 2.37
N VAL A 74 6.90 2.54 2.19
CA VAL A 74 7.83 1.76 3.01
C VAL A 74 8.94 1.23 2.12
N MET A 75 10.19 1.45 2.48
CA MET A 75 11.35 0.89 1.80
C MET A 75 12.33 0.28 2.77
N GLN A 76 13.15 -0.64 2.27
CA GLN A 76 14.25 -1.21 3.02
C GLN A 76 15.53 -0.42 2.71
N GLN A 77 16.31 -0.09 3.73
CA GLN A 77 17.60 0.55 3.54
C GLN A 77 18.52 -0.30 2.64
N GLY A 78 19.26 0.33 1.76
CA GLY A 78 20.11 -0.34 0.80
C GLY A 78 19.47 -0.71 -0.53
N ALA A 79 18.13 -0.68 -0.63
CA ALA A 79 17.40 -0.94 -1.87
C ALA A 79 16.78 0.37 -2.39
N PRO A 80 17.12 0.83 -3.59
CA PRO A 80 16.45 1.98 -4.19
C PRO A 80 14.98 1.64 -4.44
N ARG A 81 14.11 2.63 -4.34
CA ARG A 81 12.70 2.49 -4.62
C ARG A 81 12.20 3.66 -5.46
N GLU A 82 11.21 3.41 -6.26
CA GLU A 82 10.47 4.43 -6.99
C GLU A 82 9.27 4.91 -6.17
N VAL A 83 9.04 6.21 -6.17
CA VAL A 83 7.79 6.81 -5.72
C VAL A 83 7.13 7.52 -6.89
N ARG A 84 5.83 7.30 -7.04
CA ARG A 84 4.99 7.88 -8.08
C ARG A 84 4.22 9.05 -7.52
N VAL A 85 4.18 10.12 -8.28
CA VAL A 85 3.54 11.38 -7.90
C VAL A 85 2.53 11.74 -8.98
N HIS A 86 1.28 11.95 -8.59
CA HIS A 86 0.21 12.32 -9.50
C HIS A 86 -0.04 13.83 -9.41
N VAL A 87 -0.01 14.47 -10.56
CA VAL A 87 -0.16 15.92 -10.72
C VAL A 87 -1.01 16.21 -11.97
N PRO A 88 -1.59 17.40 -12.11
CA PRO A 88 -2.22 17.80 -13.36
C PRO A 88 -1.26 17.57 -14.53
N GLU A 89 -1.76 17.06 -15.66
CA GLU A 89 -0.95 16.74 -16.83
C GLU A 89 -0.11 17.94 -17.27
N GLY A 90 1.19 17.71 -17.49
CA GLY A 90 2.14 18.75 -17.85
C GLY A 90 2.57 19.71 -16.75
N ALA A 91 2.06 19.54 -15.51
CA ALA A 91 2.47 20.37 -14.39
C ALA A 91 3.90 20.02 -13.94
N TRP A 92 4.68 21.08 -13.68
CA TRP A 92 5.98 20.90 -13.03
C TRP A 92 5.79 20.50 -11.55
N VAL A 93 6.60 19.56 -11.07
CA VAL A 93 6.60 19.14 -9.67
C VAL A 93 8.03 18.99 -9.14
N ASN A 94 8.28 19.51 -7.95
CA ASN A 94 9.48 19.26 -7.16
C ASN A 94 9.15 18.29 -6.04
N VAL A 95 10.02 17.29 -5.82
CA VAL A 95 9.81 16.23 -4.82
C VAL A 95 11.06 16.09 -3.96
N TRP A 96 10.84 15.97 -2.65
CA TRP A 96 11.93 15.84 -1.67
C TRP A 96 11.57 14.88 -0.54
N VAL A 97 12.58 14.40 0.17
CA VAL A 97 12.44 13.72 1.47
C VAL A 97 12.90 14.66 2.57
N ARG A 98 12.07 14.87 3.57
CA ARG A 98 12.46 15.47 4.85
C ARG A 98 12.78 14.35 5.83
N LEU A 99 14.02 14.30 6.28
CA LEU A 99 14.53 13.30 7.20
C LEU A 99 13.99 13.54 8.62
N GLU A 100 13.98 12.48 9.42
CA GLU A 100 13.54 12.54 10.83
C GLU A 100 14.41 13.50 11.67
N ASP A 101 15.69 13.62 11.36
CA ASP A 101 16.64 14.56 11.98
C ASP A 101 16.51 16.02 11.50
N GLY A 102 15.60 16.30 10.56
CA GLY A 102 15.34 17.62 10.00
C GLY A 102 16.07 17.93 8.69
N GLY A 103 16.94 17.05 8.20
CA GLY A 103 17.59 17.19 6.90
C GLY A 103 16.57 17.07 5.74
N THR A 104 16.91 17.66 4.59
CA THR A 104 16.09 17.57 3.36
C THR A 104 16.94 17.11 2.20
N ARG A 105 16.43 16.17 1.40
CA ARG A 105 17.05 15.69 0.17
C ARG A 105 16.05 15.81 -0.98
N GLU A 106 16.43 16.50 -2.04
CA GLU A 106 15.68 16.51 -3.28
C GLU A 106 15.82 15.17 -4.00
N LEU A 107 14.73 14.75 -4.63
CA LEU A 107 14.68 13.49 -5.36
C LEU A 107 14.90 13.72 -6.85
N ARG A 108 15.60 12.78 -7.46
CA ARG A 108 15.83 12.75 -8.90
C ARG A 108 14.60 12.20 -9.61
N GLN A 109 14.10 12.94 -10.58
CA GLN A 109 13.04 12.46 -11.46
C GLN A 109 13.58 11.35 -12.38
N LEU A 110 12.77 10.32 -12.55
CA LEU A 110 13.01 9.21 -13.47
C LEU A 110 12.16 9.38 -14.73
N PRO A 111 12.57 8.79 -15.87
CA PRO A 111 11.67 8.65 -17.02
C PRO A 111 10.40 7.90 -16.62
N ASN A 112 9.27 8.37 -17.12
CA ASN A 112 7.97 7.73 -16.93
C ASN A 112 7.14 7.95 -18.17
N ASP A 113 6.68 6.86 -18.79
CA ASP A 113 5.87 6.85 -20.01
C ASP A 113 4.39 6.46 -19.70
N GLU A 114 3.98 6.46 -18.43
CA GLU A 114 2.60 6.17 -18.05
C GLU A 114 1.68 7.27 -18.62
N PRO A 115 0.67 6.88 -19.40
CA PRO A 115 -0.24 7.86 -19.96
C PRO A 115 -1.09 8.55 -18.89
N ALA A 116 -1.38 9.82 -19.10
CA ALA A 116 -2.29 10.57 -18.24
C ALA A 116 -3.68 9.93 -18.24
N ARG A 117 -4.37 10.03 -17.11
CA ARG A 117 -5.72 9.51 -16.90
C ARG A 117 -6.70 10.62 -16.59
N LEU A 118 -7.91 10.45 -17.07
CA LEU A 118 -9.02 11.32 -16.68
C LEU A 118 -9.50 10.90 -15.28
N VAL A 119 -9.38 11.77 -14.29
CA VAL A 119 -9.76 11.54 -12.89
C VAL A 119 -10.65 12.70 -12.45
N ASP A 120 -11.89 12.42 -12.12
CA ASP A 120 -12.86 13.43 -11.65
C ASP A 120 -12.91 14.69 -12.56
N ASP A 121 -12.95 14.47 -13.89
CA ASP A 121 -12.96 15.48 -14.97
C ASP A 121 -11.64 16.25 -15.16
N GLU A 122 -10.57 15.89 -14.47
CA GLU A 122 -9.23 16.46 -14.66
C GLU A 122 -8.27 15.44 -15.30
N LEU A 123 -7.40 15.92 -16.18
CA LEU A 123 -6.35 15.09 -16.76
C LEU A 123 -5.15 15.06 -15.80
N VAL A 124 -4.88 13.91 -15.22
CA VAL A 124 -3.81 13.69 -14.24
C VAL A 124 -2.69 12.88 -14.87
N GLY A 125 -1.47 13.40 -14.81
CA GLY A 125 -0.25 12.73 -15.19
C GLY A 125 0.46 12.08 -14.01
N GLU A 126 1.36 11.15 -14.30
CA GLU A 126 2.21 10.49 -13.31
C GLU A 126 3.69 10.86 -13.55
N ALA A 127 4.38 11.27 -12.51
CA ALA A 127 5.82 11.47 -12.51
C ALA A 127 6.50 10.53 -11.52
N SER A 128 7.58 9.89 -11.94
CA SER A 128 8.35 8.96 -11.13
C SER A 128 9.60 9.60 -10.54
N PHE A 129 9.90 9.30 -9.27
CA PHE A 129 11.08 9.80 -8.57
C PHE A 129 11.81 8.68 -7.85
N GLU A 130 13.15 8.76 -7.83
CA GLU A 130 13.98 7.80 -7.14
C GLU A 130 14.11 8.14 -5.65
N LEU A 131 13.74 7.20 -4.79
CA LEU A 131 14.11 7.19 -3.39
C LEU A 131 15.50 6.53 -3.28
N PRO A 132 16.55 7.28 -2.90
CA PRO A 132 17.90 6.75 -2.88
C PRO A 132 18.07 5.66 -1.82
N SER A 133 18.92 4.68 -2.14
CA SER A 133 19.18 3.53 -1.27
C SER A 133 19.92 3.89 0.03
N ASP A 134 20.58 5.05 0.07
CA ASP A 134 21.38 5.53 1.20
C ASP A 134 20.60 6.36 2.22
N LEU A 135 19.25 6.39 2.10
CA LEU A 135 18.42 7.02 3.12
C LEU A 135 18.64 6.33 4.48
N PRO A 136 18.80 7.08 5.58
CA PRO A 136 18.91 6.49 6.90
C PRO A 136 17.61 5.76 7.29
N THR A 137 17.73 4.78 8.17
CA THR A 137 16.55 4.15 8.79
C THR A 137 15.81 5.18 9.65
N GLY A 138 14.48 5.14 9.63
CA GLY A 138 13.65 6.06 10.43
C GLY A 138 12.30 6.37 9.79
N TYR A 139 11.61 7.31 10.41
CA TYR A 139 10.30 7.82 10.00
C TYR A 139 10.46 9.19 9.36
N HIS A 140 10.45 9.23 8.05
CA HIS A 140 10.65 10.43 7.25
C HIS A 140 9.34 10.90 6.63
N ARG A 141 9.41 12.01 5.89
CA ARG A 141 8.30 12.54 5.11
C ARG A 141 8.72 12.72 3.66
N ILE A 142 7.89 12.29 2.72
CA ILE A 142 8.01 12.68 1.31
C ILE A 142 7.13 13.90 1.12
N GLY A 143 7.71 14.98 0.57
CA GLY A 143 6.99 16.16 0.16
C GLY A 143 7.02 16.32 -1.34
N CYS A 144 5.94 16.85 -1.92
CA CYS A 144 5.92 17.33 -3.29
C CYS A 144 5.25 18.71 -3.37
N ARG A 145 5.68 19.53 -4.34
CA ARG A 145 5.15 20.86 -4.57
C ARG A 145 5.03 21.15 -6.05
N THR A 146 3.89 21.65 -6.42
CA THR A 146 3.61 22.28 -7.73
C THR A 146 3.60 23.79 -7.58
N ALA A 147 3.18 24.52 -8.60
CA ALA A 147 2.96 25.95 -8.53
C ALA A 147 1.78 26.33 -7.59
N GLU A 148 0.81 25.43 -7.42
CA GLU A 148 -0.49 25.73 -6.80
C GLU A 148 -0.64 25.13 -5.38
N TRP A 149 -0.01 23.98 -5.12
CA TRP A 149 -0.19 23.26 -3.86
C TRP A 149 1.05 22.48 -3.43
N THR A 150 1.03 22.05 -2.17
CA THR A 150 2.05 21.18 -1.55
C THR A 150 1.35 20.03 -0.87
N ALA A 151 1.91 18.82 -0.99
CA ALA A 151 1.45 17.63 -0.29
C ALA A 151 2.60 16.91 0.42
N GLU A 152 2.29 16.22 1.50
CA GLU A 152 3.24 15.39 2.24
C GLU A 152 2.63 14.03 2.56
N ALA A 153 3.48 13.01 2.58
CA ALA A 153 3.16 11.64 2.95
C ALA A 153 4.23 11.02 3.85
N SER A 154 3.92 9.93 4.51
CA SER A 154 4.87 9.21 5.35
C SER A 154 5.84 8.37 4.51
N LEU A 155 7.12 8.38 4.90
CA LEU A 155 8.15 7.48 4.38
C LEU A 155 8.79 6.74 5.55
N ILE A 156 8.74 5.42 5.52
CA ILE A 156 9.38 4.55 6.51
C ILE A 156 10.54 3.85 5.83
N VAL A 157 11.75 4.06 6.35
CA VAL A 157 12.95 3.33 5.92
C VAL A 157 13.28 2.32 7.00
N SER A 158 13.05 1.05 6.71
CA SER A 158 13.33 -0.05 7.64
C SER A 158 14.74 -0.60 7.45
N PRO A 159 15.40 -1.07 8.50
CA PRO A 159 16.63 -1.84 8.34
C PRO A 159 16.34 -3.18 7.67
N HIS A 160 17.35 -3.82 7.12
CA HIS A 160 17.22 -5.18 6.58
C HIS A 160 16.85 -6.17 7.68
N PHE A 161 17.38 -5.98 8.86
CA PHE A 161 17.10 -6.78 10.05
C PHE A 161 17.19 -5.90 11.29
N LEU A 162 16.21 -5.99 12.18
CA LEU A 162 16.15 -5.22 13.41
C LEU A 162 17.17 -5.66 14.48
N GLY A 163 17.83 -6.80 14.26
CA GLY A 163 18.66 -7.43 15.28
C GLY A 163 17.82 -8.15 16.35
N PHE A 164 18.51 -8.80 17.25
CA PHE A 164 17.91 -9.37 18.44
C PHE A 164 17.99 -8.37 19.60
N PRO A 165 17.03 -8.34 20.52
CA PRO A 165 17.16 -7.59 21.76
C PRO A 165 18.44 -7.96 22.50
N PRO A 166 19.04 -7.03 23.27
CA PRO A 166 20.25 -7.30 24.05
C PRO A 166 20.11 -8.57 24.90
N GLY A 167 21.10 -9.47 24.81
CA GLY A 167 21.09 -10.77 25.51
C GLY A 167 20.29 -11.89 24.85
N MET A 168 19.51 -11.62 23.82
CA MET A 168 18.87 -12.67 23.02
C MET A 168 19.88 -13.18 21.96
N GLY A 169 20.10 -14.48 21.89
CA GLY A 169 21.11 -15.12 21.04
C GLY A 169 22.37 -15.55 21.78
N GLU A 170 22.71 -14.93 22.90
CA GLU A 170 23.84 -15.34 23.78
C GLU A 170 23.41 -16.32 24.87
N LYS A 171 22.14 -16.24 25.29
CA LYS A 171 21.57 -17.06 26.34
C LYS A 171 20.24 -17.66 25.91
N ARG A 172 19.89 -18.81 26.47
CA ARG A 172 18.53 -19.34 26.33
C ARG A 172 17.58 -18.41 27.05
N VAL A 173 16.59 -17.87 26.33
CA VAL A 173 15.52 -17.06 26.88
C VAL A 173 14.20 -17.84 26.79
N TRP A 174 13.31 -17.59 27.72
CA TRP A 174 11.96 -18.11 27.70
C TRP A 174 10.97 -16.99 28.00
N GLY A 175 9.72 -17.19 27.63
CA GLY A 175 8.67 -16.22 27.86
C GLY A 175 7.30 -16.87 27.72
N TYR A 176 6.26 -16.12 28.07
CA TYR A 176 4.88 -16.53 27.87
C TYR A 176 4.34 -15.87 26.60
N ALA A 177 3.71 -16.66 25.73
CA ALA A 177 2.84 -16.15 24.70
C ALA A 177 1.41 -16.12 25.23
N THR A 178 0.85 -14.93 25.39
CA THR A 178 -0.49 -14.74 25.95
C THR A 178 -1.32 -13.87 25.01
N GLN A 179 -2.56 -14.29 24.79
CA GLN A 179 -3.51 -13.46 24.06
C GLN A 179 -3.95 -12.32 24.98
N LEU A 180 -3.71 -11.08 24.58
CA LEU A 180 -3.93 -9.89 25.41
C LEU A 180 -5.37 -9.80 25.95
N TYR A 181 -6.36 -10.19 25.14
CA TYR A 181 -7.77 -10.20 25.53
C TYR A 181 -8.12 -11.29 26.57
N SER A 182 -7.24 -12.26 26.81
CA SER A 182 -7.43 -13.31 27.82
C SER A 182 -6.71 -13.01 29.15
N VAL A 183 -5.91 -11.95 29.20
CA VAL A 183 -5.23 -11.51 30.43
C VAL A 183 -6.27 -10.90 31.36
N ARG A 184 -6.36 -11.41 32.58
CA ARG A 184 -7.26 -10.91 33.61
C ARG A 184 -6.47 -10.59 34.87
N SER A 185 -6.87 -9.52 35.55
CA SER A 185 -6.43 -9.26 36.93
C SER A 185 -7.09 -10.25 37.86
N ALA A 186 -6.43 -10.52 38.97
CA ALA A 186 -6.96 -11.34 40.06
C ALA A 186 -7.83 -10.52 41.06
N ASP A 187 -8.00 -9.20 40.82
CA ASP A 187 -8.76 -8.27 41.68
C ASP A 187 -10.24 -8.28 41.31
#